data_7983a4d71e9c6aeedcd8db3b873f38e6
#
_entry.id   7983a4d71e9c6aeedcd8db3b873f38e6
#
_cell.length_a   1.000
_cell.length_b   1.000
_cell.length_c   1.000
_cell.angle_alpha   90.00
_cell.angle_beta   90.00
_cell.angle_gamma   90.00
#
_symmetry.space_group_name_H-M   'P 1'
#
loop_
_entity.id
_entity.type
_entity.pdbx_description
1 polymer ?
#
loop_
_entity_poly.entity_id
_entity_poly.type
_entity_poly.pdbx_seq_one_letter_code
_entity_poly.pdbx_strand_id
1 'polypeptide(L)'
;MNERAVGALRRAGLNLHPAELSENPKYAVHYAADRDPMLCFSKKYDDAEANPTAGFAAVMTCSQADRGCPIIYGSAARFSTPYVDPKVSDGTSEEVETYDARCAEIARDMLYVMSVAAR
;
A
#
# COMPACT_ATOMS: atom_id res chain seq x y z
N MET A 1 -4.81 8.94 -2.35
CA MET A 1 -3.94 7.89 -2.95
C MET A 1 -3.44 8.38 -4.31
N ASN A 2 -2.28 7.87 -4.75
CA ASN A 2 -1.77 8.15 -6.09
C ASN A 2 -2.72 7.52 -7.15
N GLU A 3 -3.14 8.29 -8.15
CA GLU A 3 -4.10 7.84 -9.18
C GLU A 3 -3.58 6.69 -10.05
N ARG A 4 -2.26 6.66 -10.31
CA ARG A 4 -1.60 5.57 -11.05
C ARG A 4 -1.67 4.26 -10.27
N ALA A 5 -1.43 4.31 -8.96
CA ALA A 5 -1.57 3.15 -8.08
C ALA A 5 -3.03 2.66 -8.02
N VAL A 6 -3.99 3.58 -7.95
CA VAL A 6 -5.43 3.23 -8.04
C VAL A 6 -5.75 2.56 -9.38
N GLY A 7 -5.19 3.07 -10.48
CA GLY A 7 -5.32 2.47 -11.81
C GLY A 7 -4.78 1.04 -11.87
N ALA A 8 -3.58 0.80 -11.30
CA ALA A 8 -2.98 -0.54 -11.25
C ALA A 8 -3.83 -1.53 -10.44
N LEU A 9 -4.35 -1.12 -9.28
CA LEU A 9 -5.24 -1.95 -8.47
C LEU A 9 -6.54 -2.32 -9.21
N ARG A 10 -7.12 -1.37 -9.98
CA ARG A 10 -8.30 -1.66 -10.83
C ARG A 10 -7.98 -2.65 -11.94
N ARG A 11 -6.84 -2.50 -12.63
CA ARG A 11 -6.39 -3.46 -13.65
C ARG A 11 -6.07 -4.83 -13.06
N ALA A 12 -5.63 -4.88 -11.81
CA ALA A 12 -5.47 -6.13 -11.04
C ALA A 12 -6.81 -6.79 -10.62
N GLY A 13 -7.95 -6.16 -10.92
CA GLY A 13 -9.28 -6.73 -10.69
C GLY A 13 -9.98 -6.26 -9.40
N LEU A 14 -9.37 -5.35 -8.64
CA LEU A 14 -10.03 -4.80 -7.46
C LEU A 14 -11.04 -3.71 -7.85
N ASN A 15 -12.19 -3.71 -7.18
CA ASN A 15 -13.21 -2.69 -7.36
C ASN A 15 -12.99 -1.55 -6.37
N LEU A 16 -12.60 -0.37 -6.88
CA LEU A 16 -12.29 0.81 -6.08
C LEU A 16 -13.16 1.98 -6.51
N HIS A 17 -13.88 2.55 -5.55
CA HIS A 17 -14.68 3.76 -5.74
C HIS A 17 -14.26 4.84 -4.74
N PRO A 18 -14.16 6.11 -5.16
CA PRO A 18 -14.00 7.19 -4.22
C PRO A 18 -15.27 7.30 -3.36
N ALA A 19 -15.09 7.28 -2.05
CA ALA A 19 -16.20 7.43 -1.12
C ALA A 19 -16.67 8.90 -1.04
N GLU A 20 -15.76 9.84 -1.35
CA GLU A 20 -16.04 11.27 -1.39
C GLU A 20 -15.09 11.98 -2.37
N LEU A 21 -15.51 13.13 -2.90
CA LEU A 21 -14.67 14.01 -3.72
C LEU A 21 -13.94 14.97 -2.78
N SER A 22 -12.65 14.78 -2.62
CA SER A 22 -11.77 15.62 -1.78
C SER A 22 -10.36 15.65 -2.34
N GLU A 23 -9.49 16.53 -1.85
CA GLU A 23 -8.07 16.55 -2.22
C GLU A 23 -7.33 15.26 -1.83
N ASN A 24 -7.81 14.57 -0.80
CA ASN A 24 -7.30 13.25 -0.38
C ASN A 24 -8.46 12.24 -0.33
N PRO A 25 -8.98 11.80 -1.48
CA PRO A 25 -10.16 10.94 -1.51
C PRO A 25 -9.90 9.61 -0.80
N LYS A 26 -10.86 9.20 -0.01
CA LYS A 26 -10.92 7.86 0.56
C LYS A 26 -11.55 6.92 -0.46
N TYR A 27 -10.89 5.82 -0.76
CA TYR A 27 -11.37 4.80 -1.68
C TYR A 27 -11.93 3.62 -0.90
N ALA A 28 -13.16 3.25 -1.19
CA ALA A 28 -13.74 1.99 -0.76
C ALA A 28 -13.22 0.87 -1.68
N VAL A 29 -12.41 -0.03 -1.15
CA VAL A 29 -11.80 -1.14 -1.87
C VAL A 29 -12.57 -2.42 -1.57
N HIS A 30 -13.32 -2.92 -2.55
CA HIS A 30 -14.03 -4.19 -2.45
C HIS A 30 -13.09 -5.32 -2.87
N TYR A 31 -12.66 -6.13 -1.92
CA TYR A 31 -11.73 -7.24 -2.11
C TYR A 31 -12.40 -8.63 -1.98
N ALA A 32 -13.62 -8.70 -1.44
CA ALA A 32 -14.44 -9.89 -1.35
C ALA A 32 -15.93 -9.53 -1.36
N ALA A 33 -16.77 -10.42 -1.86
CA ALA A 33 -18.21 -10.16 -2.01
C ALA A 33 -18.97 -10.20 -0.66
N ASP A 34 -18.43 -10.89 0.33
CA ASP A 34 -19.02 -11.13 1.65
C ASP A 34 -18.38 -10.32 2.78
N ARG A 35 -17.57 -9.32 2.43
CA ARG A 35 -16.84 -8.47 3.38
C ARG A 35 -17.10 -7.00 3.12
N ASP A 36 -17.11 -6.22 4.20
CA ASP A 36 -17.15 -4.77 4.11
C ASP A 36 -15.92 -4.24 3.38
N PRO A 37 -16.07 -3.18 2.57
CA PRO A 37 -14.95 -2.59 1.85
C PRO A 37 -13.91 -2.00 2.81
N MET A 38 -12.65 -2.12 2.43
CA MET A 38 -11.56 -1.46 3.15
C MET A 38 -11.42 -0.02 2.68
N LEU A 39 -11.36 0.93 3.61
CA LEU A 39 -11.10 2.34 3.29
C LEU A 39 -9.59 2.58 3.15
N CYS A 40 -9.17 2.98 1.96
CA CYS A 40 -7.78 3.28 1.62
C CYS A 40 -7.62 4.75 1.23
N PHE A 41 -6.65 5.44 1.81
CA PHE A 41 -6.33 6.84 1.53
C PHE A 41 -4.88 7.16 1.87
N SER A 42 -4.38 8.32 1.44
CA SER A 42 -3.05 8.80 1.84
C SER A 42 -3.09 9.30 3.27
N LYS A 43 -2.22 8.78 4.12
CA LYS A 43 -2.13 9.14 5.55
C LYS A 43 -0.69 9.08 6.03
N LYS A 44 -0.39 9.85 7.07
CA LYS A 44 0.91 9.75 7.74
C LYS A 44 0.94 8.49 8.61
N TYR A 45 2.11 7.89 8.78
CA TYR A 45 2.27 6.66 9.58
C TYR A 45 1.99 6.90 11.08
N ASP A 46 2.21 8.14 11.56
CA ASP A 46 2.01 8.56 12.95
C ASP A 46 0.62 9.19 13.23
N ASP A 47 -0.29 9.10 12.26
CA ASP A 47 -1.69 9.52 12.44
C ASP A 47 -2.42 8.51 13.33
N ALA A 48 -2.58 8.86 14.61
CA ALA A 48 -3.18 8.01 15.64
C ALA A 48 -4.69 7.75 15.42
N GLU A 49 -5.38 8.59 14.65
CA GLU A 49 -6.80 8.37 14.31
C GLU A 49 -6.96 7.34 13.19
N ALA A 50 -5.95 7.23 12.31
CA ALA A 50 -6.02 6.39 11.13
C ALA A 50 -5.15 5.12 11.22
N ASN A 51 -4.26 5.01 12.22
CA ASN A 51 -3.31 3.91 12.35
C ASN A 51 -3.28 3.34 13.77
N PRO A 52 -2.91 2.06 13.94
CA PRO A 52 -2.56 1.51 15.24
C PRO A 52 -1.41 2.30 15.88
N THR A 53 -1.50 2.56 17.19
CA THR A 53 -0.48 3.29 17.95
C THR A 53 0.52 2.38 18.65
N ALA A 54 0.21 1.08 18.78
CA ALA A 54 1.07 0.08 19.40
C ALA A 54 0.77 -1.34 18.90
N GLY A 55 1.75 -2.23 19.03
CA GLY A 55 1.57 -3.66 18.78
C GLY A 55 1.47 -4.07 17.31
N PHE A 56 1.88 -3.21 16.37
CA PHE A 56 1.85 -3.48 14.93
C PHE A 56 3.22 -3.84 14.37
N ALA A 57 3.23 -4.47 13.20
CA ALA A 57 4.44 -4.69 12.41
C ALA A 57 4.64 -3.55 11.42
N ALA A 58 5.81 -2.91 11.43
CA ALA A 58 6.18 -1.90 10.47
C ALA A 58 6.90 -2.55 9.27
N VAL A 59 6.31 -2.45 8.07
CA VAL A 59 6.91 -2.93 6.83
C VAL A 59 7.45 -1.74 6.04
N MET A 60 8.78 -1.70 5.90
CA MET A 60 9.50 -0.61 5.24
C MET A 60 9.67 -0.94 3.77
N THR A 61 9.03 -0.19 2.89
CA THR A 61 8.91 -0.52 1.45
C THR A 61 9.87 0.25 0.54
N CYS A 62 10.51 1.31 0.99
CA CYS A 62 11.46 2.05 0.16
C CYS A 62 12.92 1.81 0.58
N SER A 63 13.80 1.69 -0.42
CA SER A 63 15.23 1.44 -0.23
C SER A 63 15.95 2.57 0.55
N GLN A 64 15.44 3.78 0.50
CA GLN A 64 15.98 4.92 1.27
C GLN A 64 15.42 5.00 2.68
N ALA A 65 14.27 4.40 2.94
CA ALA A 65 13.65 4.35 4.26
C ALA A 65 14.50 3.57 5.27
N ASP A 66 15.33 2.63 4.81
CA ASP A 66 16.22 1.85 5.67
C ASP A 66 17.42 2.65 6.20
N ARG A 67 17.85 3.68 5.47
CA ARG A 67 19.02 4.50 5.83
C ARG A 67 18.68 5.77 6.60
N GLY A 68 17.43 6.20 6.57
CA GLY A 68 16.98 7.46 7.18
C GLY A 68 15.64 7.35 7.89
N CYS A 69 15.13 6.15 8.10
CA CYS A 69 13.85 5.97 8.75
C CYS A 69 13.92 6.32 10.23
N PRO A 70 13.02 7.18 10.68
CA PRO A 70 12.84 7.39 12.10
C PRO A 70 12.47 6.06 12.78
N ILE A 71 12.72 6.00 14.08
CA ILE A 71 12.19 4.93 14.91
C ILE A 71 10.66 4.96 14.77
N ILE A 72 10.07 3.84 14.37
CA ILE A 72 8.60 3.71 14.30
C ILE A 72 8.12 3.33 15.70
N TYR A 73 7.73 4.34 16.47
CA TYR A 73 7.24 4.15 17.83
C TYR A 73 5.98 3.28 17.84
N GLY A 74 5.89 2.38 18.84
CA GLY A 74 4.75 1.49 19.01
C GLY A 74 4.82 0.21 18.17
N SER A 75 5.74 0.09 17.21
CA SER A 75 5.91 -1.15 16.45
C SER A 75 6.48 -2.25 17.32
N ALA A 76 5.87 -3.45 17.25
CA ALA A 76 6.38 -4.67 17.88
C ALA A 76 7.50 -5.31 17.08
N ALA A 77 7.51 -5.10 15.76
CA ALA A 77 8.53 -5.61 14.85
C ALA A 77 8.68 -4.68 13.65
N ARG A 78 9.88 -4.72 13.02
CA ARG A 78 10.18 -3.97 11.81
C ARG A 78 10.80 -4.89 10.77
N PHE A 79 10.27 -4.84 9.54
CA PHE A 79 10.73 -5.63 8.41
C PHE A 79 11.04 -4.72 7.23
N SER A 80 12.09 -5.03 6.48
CA SER A 80 12.46 -4.33 5.26
C SER A 80 12.12 -5.18 4.04
N THR A 81 11.27 -4.62 3.16
CA THR A 81 10.90 -5.20 1.86
C THR A 81 11.00 -4.11 0.80
N PRO A 82 12.24 -3.73 0.41
CA PRO A 82 12.44 -2.58 -0.46
C PRO A 82 11.96 -2.86 -1.88
N TYR A 83 11.21 -1.92 -2.44
CA TYR A 83 10.78 -1.93 -3.84
C TYR A 83 11.31 -0.69 -4.55
N VAL A 84 11.59 -0.82 -5.85
CA VAL A 84 11.82 0.36 -6.70
C VAL A 84 10.49 1.07 -6.89
N ASP A 85 10.44 2.36 -6.55
CA ASP A 85 9.23 3.16 -6.69
C ASP A 85 8.84 3.27 -8.18
N PRO A 86 7.64 2.84 -8.59
CA PRO A 86 7.22 2.89 -9.99
C PRO A 86 7.13 4.30 -10.56
N LYS A 87 7.15 5.33 -9.72
CA LYS A 87 7.16 6.74 -10.16
C LYS A 87 8.35 7.09 -11.08
N VAL A 88 9.41 6.28 -11.10
CA VAL A 88 10.54 6.47 -12.02
C VAL A 88 10.11 6.41 -13.49
N SER A 89 8.96 5.80 -13.79
CA SER A 89 8.39 5.67 -15.12
C SER A 89 7.25 6.68 -15.42
N ASP A 90 6.96 7.60 -14.48
CA ASP A 90 5.88 8.58 -14.64
C ASP A 90 6.04 9.40 -15.92
N GLY A 91 4.97 9.47 -16.73
CA GLY A 91 4.96 10.20 -17.99
C GLY A 91 5.67 9.52 -19.15
N THR A 92 6.14 8.29 -18.99
CA THR A 92 6.74 7.50 -20.08
C THR A 92 5.73 6.49 -20.66
N SER A 93 6.08 5.87 -21.80
CA SER A 93 5.29 4.77 -22.38
C SER A 93 5.25 3.52 -21.51
N GLU A 94 6.16 3.37 -20.56
CA GLU A 94 6.29 2.20 -19.67
C GLU A 94 5.53 2.39 -18.34
N GLU A 95 4.91 3.55 -18.13
CA GLU A 95 4.25 3.90 -16.86
C GLU A 95 3.26 2.81 -16.41
N VAL A 96 2.32 2.44 -17.27
CA VAL A 96 1.27 1.47 -16.94
C VAL A 96 1.87 0.10 -16.59
N GLU A 97 2.78 -0.40 -17.41
CA GLU A 97 3.43 -1.69 -17.20
C GLU A 97 4.25 -1.72 -15.90
N THR A 98 4.97 -0.64 -15.61
CA THR A 98 5.80 -0.52 -14.39
C THR A 98 4.93 -0.55 -13.13
N TYR A 99 3.81 0.20 -13.12
CA TYR A 99 2.89 0.18 -11.97
C TYR A 99 2.20 -1.17 -11.80
N ASP A 100 1.81 -1.83 -12.89
CA ASP A 100 1.18 -3.15 -12.85
C ASP A 100 2.14 -4.23 -12.36
N ALA A 101 3.38 -4.22 -12.86
CA ALA A 101 4.43 -5.14 -12.43
C ALA A 101 4.73 -4.98 -10.93
N ARG A 102 4.82 -3.74 -10.45
CA ARG A 102 5.05 -3.45 -9.03
C ARG A 102 3.87 -3.89 -8.16
N CYS A 103 2.66 -3.64 -8.61
CA CYS A 103 1.45 -4.09 -7.92
C CYS A 103 1.44 -5.62 -7.77
N ALA A 104 1.74 -6.35 -8.84
CA ALA A 104 1.80 -7.82 -8.83
C ALA A 104 2.92 -8.37 -7.94
N GLU A 105 4.10 -7.72 -7.91
CA GLU A 105 5.22 -8.10 -7.05
C GLU A 105 4.85 -7.95 -5.57
N ILE A 106 4.36 -6.79 -5.17
CA ILE A 106 3.94 -6.53 -3.78
C ILE A 106 2.83 -7.50 -3.36
N ALA A 107 1.87 -7.76 -4.24
CA ALA A 107 0.77 -8.69 -3.95
C ALA A 107 1.27 -10.11 -3.67
N ARG A 108 2.23 -10.61 -4.46
CA ARG A 108 2.86 -11.92 -4.24
C ARG A 108 3.59 -11.99 -2.90
N ASP A 109 4.39 -10.97 -2.60
CA ASP A 109 5.19 -10.93 -1.39
C ASP A 109 4.28 -10.86 -0.14
N MET A 110 3.25 -10.04 -0.18
CA MET A 110 2.28 -9.94 0.92
C MET A 110 1.47 -11.22 1.07
N LEU A 111 1.07 -11.89 -0.01
CA LEU A 111 0.41 -13.18 0.04
C LEU A 111 1.31 -14.22 0.73
N TYR A 112 2.59 -14.27 0.40
CA TYR A 112 3.56 -15.15 1.05
C TYR A 112 3.68 -14.84 2.55
N VAL A 113 3.90 -13.58 2.92
CA VAL A 113 4.00 -13.15 4.33
C VAL A 113 2.76 -13.57 5.11
N MET A 114 1.56 -13.29 4.60
CA MET A 114 0.32 -13.64 5.27
C MET A 114 0.10 -15.15 5.35
N SER A 115 0.52 -15.92 4.34
CA SER A 115 0.43 -17.38 4.35
C SER A 115 1.34 -18.01 5.42
N VAL A 116 2.47 -17.39 5.73
CA VAL A 116 3.38 -17.82 6.81
C VAL A 116 2.84 -17.40 8.18
N ALA A 117 2.34 -16.19 8.31
CA ALA A 117 1.80 -15.67 9.56
C ALA A 117 0.51 -16.37 10.01
N ALA A 118 -0.25 -16.96 9.09
CA ALA A 118 -1.48 -17.70 9.37
C ALA A 118 -1.26 -19.16 9.81
N ARG A 119 -0.03 -19.64 9.87
CA ARG A 119 0.32 -21.01 10.32
C ARG A 119 0.48 -21.09 11.82
#